data_4744d33fd14e4fb38c4dde557d0af02c
#
_entry.id   4744d33fd14e4fb38c4dde557d0af02c
#
_cell.length_a   1.000
_cell.length_b   1.000
_cell.length_c   1.000
_cell.angle_alpha   90.00
_cell.angle_beta   90.00
_cell.angle_gamma   90.00
#
_symmetry.space_group_name_H-M   'P 1'
#
loop_
_entity.id
_entity.type
_entity.pdbx_description
1 polymer ?
#
loop_
_entity_poly.entity_id
_entity_poly.type
_entity_poly.pdbx_seq_one_letter_code
_entity_poly.pdbx_strand_id
1 'polypeptide(L)'
;MSSRNIIIAPCGNKATIFKEFWLKYKEEREFEVCLLFYHEQINHPERYADVDHFFHLKGFKYHMLHRLLTEVHPDWLDKYDYFYLLDDDIEIDTRQINRLFALSKGFGAAISCAALTRDSYCSWPIFKQAANSWCRFVGQIEVMAPLFDRATLKLCLESFVANRSSWGMDSVWPKLLGYPEDRLIVFDTITMRHTAPVGQGELYQKIGVDPHDEWTDIVSRYGARKENYREYGRLMPVDKDNNKRTFFFYRWKEFLAKRRQAWNDYDLGSRIRSQRNKLLGKKALKN
;
A
#
# COMPACT_ATOMS: atom_id res chain seq x y z
N MET A 1 10.88 -26.59 4.99
CA MET A 1 10.34 -26.18 3.68
C MET A 1 10.82 -24.76 3.45
N SER A 2 11.39 -24.44 2.29
CA SER A 2 11.80 -23.05 1.98
C SER A 2 10.60 -22.11 2.12
N SER A 3 10.86 -20.87 2.53
CA SER A 3 9.83 -19.84 2.59
C SER A 3 9.14 -19.71 1.23
N ARG A 4 7.82 -19.66 1.24
CA ARG A 4 7.02 -19.40 0.04
C ARG A 4 6.50 -17.94 0.01
N ASN A 5 7.20 -17.05 0.71
CA ASN A 5 6.90 -15.63 0.82
C ASN A 5 8.01 -14.82 0.18
N ILE A 6 7.67 -13.74 -0.53
CA ILE A 6 8.65 -12.85 -1.14
C ILE A 6 8.26 -11.39 -0.97
N ILE A 7 9.26 -10.55 -0.67
CA ILE A 7 9.18 -9.10 -0.85
C ILE A 7 9.71 -8.78 -2.23
N ILE A 8 9.02 -7.93 -2.98
CA ILE A 8 9.52 -7.36 -4.23
C ILE A 8 9.39 -5.84 -4.14
N ALA A 9 10.51 -5.13 -4.29
CA ALA A 9 10.56 -3.69 -4.13
C ALA A 9 11.42 -3.01 -5.19
N PRO A 10 11.04 -1.82 -5.69
CA PRO A 10 11.97 -0.98 -6.44
C PRO A 10 13.12 -0.56 -5.53
N CYS A 11 14.27 -0.26 -6.08
CA CYS A 11 15.35 0.36 -5.33
C CYS A 11 16.22 1.25 -6.22
N GLY A 12 16.80 2.27 -5.63
CA GLY A 12 17.77 3.15 -6.25
C GLY A 12 19.07 3.21 -5.47
N ASN A 13 20.06 3.99 -5.94
CA ASN A 13 21.36 4.13 -5.30
C ASN A 13 21.34 4.64 -3.84
N LYS A 14 20.23 5.22 -3.41
CA LYS A 14 20.06 5.74 -2.04
C LYS A 14 19.29 4.79 -1.12
N ALA A 15 18.77 3.67 -1.63
CA ALA A 15 17.97 2.74 -0.83
C ALA A 15 18.84 2.10 0.27
N THR A 16 18.47 2.26 1.52
CA THR A 16 19.13 1.68 2.72
C THR A 16 18.16 0.97 3.64
N ILE A 17 16.89 1.34 3.60
CA ILE A 17 15.84 0.88 4.51
C ILE A 17 15.72 -0.65 4.50
N PHE A 18 15.82 -1.29 3.33
CA PHE A 18 15.77 -2.75 3.25
C PHE A 18 16.85 -3.43 4.11
N LYS A 19 18.05 -2.87 4.17
CA LYS A 19 19.16 -3.40 4.97
C LYS A 19 18.98 -3.11 6.46
N GLU A 20 18.57 -1.88 6.79
CA GLU A 20 18.44 -1.42 8.17
C GLU A 20 17.22 -2.00 8.89
N PHE A 21 16.15 -2.29 8.13
CA PHE A 21 14.87 -2.73 8.70
C PHE A 21 14.45 -4.12 8.21
N TRP A 22 14.27 -4.36 6.89
CA TRP A 22 13.71 -5.62 6.40
C TRP A 22 14.63 -6.80 6.67
N LEU A 23 15.95 -6.60 6.61
CA LEU A 23 17.00 -7.59 6.90
C LEU A 23 17.61 -7.46 8.30
N LYS A 24 17.03 -6.66 9.20
CA LYS A 24 17.57 -6.38 10.54
C LYS A 24 17.83 -7.64 11.37
N TYR A 25 16.95 -8.61 11.29
CA TYR A 25 17.06 -9.91 11.95
C TYR A 25 17.15 -11.02 10.90
N LYS A 26 18.22 -11.00 10.11
CA LYS A 26 18.40 -11.84 8.91
C LYS A 26 18.19 -13.32 9.20
N GLU A 27 18.70 -13.82 10.36
CA GLU A 27 18.59 -15.23 10.76
C GLU A 27 17.16 -15.67 11.13
N GLU A 28 16.27 -14.71 11.42
CA GLU A 28 14.87 -14.98 11.74
C GLU A 28 13.93 -14.84 10.55
N ARG A 29 14.46 -14.52 9.37
CA ARG A 29 13.69 -14.18 8.17
C ARG A 29 13.00 -15.42 7.60
N GLU A 30 11.67 -15.29 7.36
CA GLU A 30 10.82 -16.32 6.76
C GLU A 30 10.34 -15.94 5.35
N PHE A 31 11.05 -15.09 4.64
CA PHE A 31 10.72 -14.60 3.29
C PHE A 31 11.99 -14.32 2.48
N GLU A 32 11.89 -14.34 1.17
CA GLU A 32 12.95 -13.89 0.28
C GLU A 32 12.77 -12.40 -0.05
N VAL A 33 13.86 -11.72 -0.40
CA VAL A 33 13.87 -10.31 -0.81
C VAL A 33 14.40 -10.18 -2.24
N CYS A 34 13.59 -9.58 -3.10
CA CYS A 34 13.92 -9.21 -4.46
C CYS A 34 13.94 -7.69 -4.61
N LEU A 35 15.04 -7.14 -5.07
CA LEU A 35 15.15 -5.72 -5.38
C LEU A 35 15.20 -5.50 -6.89
N LEU A 36 14.41 -4.53 -7.38
CA LEU A 36 14.35 -4.10 -8.77
C LEU A 36 15.03 -2.74 -8.91
N PHE A 37 16.27 -2.75 -9.35
CA PHE A 37 17.07 -1.53 -9.43
C PHE A 37 16.74 -0.72 -10.69
N TYR A 38 16.38 0.56 -10.52
CA TYR A 38 15.81 1.39 -11.60
C TYR A 38 16.76 2.50 -12.11
N HIS A 39 17.86 2.85 -11.43
CA HIS A 39 18.81 3.84 -11.94
C HIS A 39 19.67 3.30 -13.10
N GLU A 40 20.27 4.20 -13.89
CA GLU A 40 21.14 3.85 -15.02
C GLU A 40 22.39 3.08 -14.59
N GLN A 41 23.02 3.51 -13.50
CA GLN A 41 24.26 2.95 -12.99
C GLN A 41 24.10 2.53 -11.54
N ILE A 42 24.70 1.39 -11.19
CA ILE A 42 24.76 0.88 -9.83
C ILE A 42 26.09 1.38 -9.24
N ASN A 43 26.02 2.40 -8.35
CA ASN A 43 27.21 3.01 -7.79
C ASN A 43 27.89 2.16 -6.72
N HIS A 44 27.10 1.35 -5.97
CA HIS A 44 27.53 0.58 -4.82
C HIS A 44 26.91 -0.83 -4.85
N PRO A 45 27.37 -1.74 -5.75
CA PRO A 45 26.76 -3.08 -5.90
C PRO A 45 26.85 -3.92 -4.62
N GLU A 46 27.91 -3.72 -3.81
CA GLU A 46 28.10 -4.39 -2.52
C GLU A 46 26.98 -4.12 -1.51
N ARG A 47 26.24 -3.03 -1.66
CA ARG A 47 25.10 -2.69 -0.81
C ARG A 47 23.98 -3.71 -0.91
N TYR A 48 23.81 -4.31 -2.07
CA TYR A 48 22.71 -5.22 -2.40
C TYR A 48 23.08 -6.70 -2.27
N ALA A 49 24.27 -7.02 -1.77
CA ALA A 49 24.78 -8.40 -1.68
C ALA A 49 23.99 -9.30 -0.70
N ASP A 50 23.24 -8.71 0.23
CA ASP A 50 22.49 -9.45 1.28
C ASP A 50 21.09 -9.87 0.85
N VAL A 51 20.59 -9.45 -0.33
CA VAL A 51 19.26 -9.83 -0.83
C VAL A 51 19.33 -11.12 -1.65
N ASP A 52 18.23 -11.84 -1.74
CA ASP A 52 18.17 -13.13 -2.44
C ASP A 52 18.16 -12.95 -3.97
N HIS A 53 17.54 -11.86 -4.43
CA HIS A 53 17.40 -11.56 -5.86
C HIS A 53 17.62 -10.07 -6.11
N PHE A 54 18.38 -9.77 -7.15
CA PHE A 54 18.66 -8.41 -7.57
C PHE A 54 18.61 -8.30 -9.09
N PHE A 55 17.71 -7.46 -9.61
CA PHE A 55 17.53 -7.26 -11.05
C PHE A 55 17.65 -5.79 -11.41
N HIS A 56 18.40 -5.51 -12.45
CA HIS A 56 18.47 -4.18 -13.04
C HIS A 56 17.34 -4.03 -14.06
N LEU A 57 16.18 -3.54 -13.59
CA LEU A 57 14.98 -3.33 -14.39
C LEU A 57 14.58 -1.86 -14.32
N LYS A 58 14.63 -1.15 -15.45
CA LYS A 58 14.21 0.24 -15.54
C LYS A 58 12.70 0.33 -15.74
N GLY A 59 12.05 1.25 -15.04
CA GLY A 59 10.64 1.50 -15.17
C GLY A 59 9.97 2.00 -13.89
N PHE A 60 8.67 2.08 -13.94
CA PHE A 60 7.84 2.36 -12.77
C PHE A 60 7.64 1.09 -11.96
N LYS A 61 7.40 1.20 -10.65
CA LYS A 61 7.27 0.07 -9.72
C LYS A 61 6.43 -1.08 -10.31
N TYR A 62 5.19 -0.82 -10.64
CA TYR A 62 4.26 -1.87 -11.08
C TYR A 62 4.57 -2.39 -12.48
N HIS A 63 5.14 -1.58 -13.38
CA HIS A 63 5.63 -2.05 -14.68
C HIS A 63 6.83 -3.00 -14.53
N MET A 64 7.76 -2.69 -13.62
CA MET A 64 8.88 -3.59 -13.31
C MET A 64 8.39 -4.89 -12.68
N LEU A 65 7.42 -4.83 -11.77
CA LEU A 65 6.77 -5.99 -11.15
C LEU A 65 6.08 -6.88 -12.20
N HIS A 66 5.30 -6.28 -13.08
CA HIS A 66 4.65 -7.00 -14.18
C HIS A 66 5.70 -7.71 -15.04
N ARG A 67 6.69 -6.97 -15.53
CA ARG A 67 7.76 -7.52 -16.35
C ARG A 67 8.52 -8.65 -15.66
N LEU A 68 8.83 -8.49 -14.36
CA LEU A 68 9.46 -9.55 -13.58
C LEU A 68 8.65 -10.83 -13.59
N LEU A 69 7.33 -10.72 -13.35
CA LEU A 69 6.44 -11.86 -13.12
C LEU A 69 5.84 -12.45 -14.41
N THR A 70 5.99 -11.78 -15.56
CA THR A 70 5.47 -12.27 -16.84
C THR A 70 6.57 -12.67 -17.84
N GLU A 71 7.73 -11.99 -17.78
CA GLU A 71 8.79 -12.18 -18.76
C GLU A 71 10.07 -12.78 -18.16
N VAL A 72 10.51 -12.31 -16.99
CA VAL A 72 11.80 -12.68 -16.41
C VAL A 72 11.67 -13.94 -15.55
N HIS A 73 10.69 -13.98 -14.66
CA HIS A 73 10.43 -15.09 -13.75
C HIS A 73 8.93 -15.41 -13.64
N PRO A 74 8.28 -15.87 -14.71
CA PRO A 74 6.88 -16.27 -14.66
C PRO A 74 6.64 -17.46 -13.72
N ASP A 75 7.64 -18.29 -13.49
CA ASP A 75 7.64 -19.40 -12.55
C ASP A 75 7.41 -18.96 -11.10
N TRP A 76 7.73 -17.71 -10.74
CA TRP A 76 7.52 -17.19 -9.39
C TRP A 76 6.05 -17.13 -9.00
N LEU A 77 5.17 -16.94 -9.96
CA LEU A 77 3.73 -16.99 -9.72
C LEU A 77 3.24 -18.38 -9.22
N ASP A 78 4.05 -19.43 -9.35
CA ASP A 78 3.80 -20.76 -8.82
C ASP A 78 4.72 -21.11 -7.64
N LYS A 79 5.92 -20.51 -7.60
CA LYS A 79 6.91 -20.70 -6.54
C LYS A 79 6.45 -20.13 -5.20
N TYR A 80 5.95 -18.86 -5.19
CA TYR A 80 5.57 -18.17 -3.96
C TYR A 80 4.06 -18.19 -3.73
N ASP A 81 3.65 -18.19 -2.46
CA ASP A 81 2.25 -18.13 -2.04
C ASP A 81 1.79 -16.70 -1.74
N TYR A 82 2.73 -15.86 -1.26
CA TYR A 82 2.48 -14.47 -0.87
C TYR A 82 3.55 -13.54 -1.41
N PHE A 83 3.11 -12.36 -1.88
CA PHE A 83 3.93 -11.33 -2.50
C PHE A 83 3.71 -10.00 -1.80
N TYR A 84 4.74 -9.48 -1.12
CA TYR A 84 4.69 -8.18 -0.48
C TYR A 84 5.37 -7.13 -1.38
N LEU A 85 4.58 -6.23 -1.96
CA LEU A 85 5.03 -5.25 -2.95
C LEU A 85 5.33 -3.91 -2.26
N LEU A 86 6.52 -3.79 -1.68
CA LEU A 86 6.94 -2.62 -0.89
C LEU A 86 7.51 -1.48 -1.74
N ASP A 87 7.29 -0.23 -1.32
CA ASP A 87 8.13 0.90 -1.71
C ASP A 87 9.43 0.91 -0.88
N ASP A 88 10.52 1.46 -1.42
CA ASP A 88 11.85 1.44 -0.80
C ASP A 88 12.02 2.45 0.36
N ASP A 89 10.97 3.21 0.67
CA ASP A 89 10.88 4.15 1.77
C ASP A 89 9.96 3.70 2.92
N ILE A 90 9.66 2.39 3.00
CA ILE A 90 8.85 1.78 4.06
C ILE A 90 9.74 1.13 5.12
N GLU A 91 9.73 1.68 6.33
CA GLU A 91 10.34 1.09 7.52
C GLU A 91 9.40 0.06 8.15
N ILE A 92 9.79 -1.19 8.12
CA ILE A 92 9.15 -2.32 8.80
C ILE A 92 10.22 -3.39 9.06
N ASP A 93 10.32 -3.89 10.30
CA ASP A 93 11.38 -4.85 10.61
C ASP A 93 11.04 -6.29 10.20
N THR A 94 12.06 -7.15 10.16
CA THR A 94 11.96 -8.56 9.78
C THR A 94 10.86 -9.31 10.53
N ARG A 95 10.75 -9.12 11.85
CA ARG A 95 9.76 -9.81 12.69
C ARG A 95 8.34 -9.35 12.41
N GLN A 96 8.16 -8.06 12.17
CA GLN A 96 6.87 -7.49 11.76
C GLN A 96 6.44 -8.03 10.39
N ILE A 97 7.38 -8.19 9.46
CA ILE A 97 7.13 -8.76 8.13
C ILE A 97 6.73 -10.24 8.26
N ASN A 98 7.47 -11.06 9.03
CA ASN A 98 7.08 -12.46 9.29
C ASN A 98 5.66 -12.56 9.84
N ARG A 99 5.34 -11.71 10.83
CA ARG A 99 3.99 -11.68 11.43
C ARG A 99 2.92 -11.26 10.42
N LEU A 100 3.23 -10.30 9.52
CA LEU A 100 2.30 -9.87 8.48
C LEU A 100 1.97 -11.04 7.53
N PHE A 101 2.96 -11.78 7.06
CA PHE A 101 2.75 -12.97 6.24
C PHE A 101 1.91 -14.04 6.99
N ALA A 102 2.26 -14.32 8.25
CA ALA A 102 1.54 -15.31 9.06
C ALA A 102 0.08 -14.92 9.29
N LEU A 103 -0.21 -13.66 9.63
CA LEU A 103 -1.57 -13.16 9.82
C LEU A 103 -2.36 -13.14 8.51
N SER A 104 -1.76 -12.68 7.41
CA SER A 104 -2.41 -12.67 6.10
C SER A 104 -2.84 -14.07 5.68
N LYS A 105 -1.97 -15.07 5.90
CA LYS A 105 -2.28 -16.48 5.68
C LYS A 105 -3.38 -16.98 6.61
N GLY A 106 -3.28 -16.70 7.90
CA GLY A 106 -4.25 -17.15 8.91
C GLY A 106 -5.66 -16.59 8.70
N PHE A 107 -5.77 -15.36 8.18
CA PHE A 107 -7.05 -14.72 7.88
C PHE A 107 -7.55 -14.97 6.44
N GLY A 108 -6.77 -15.62 5.58
CA GLY A 108 -7.12 -15.80 4.17
C GLY A 108 -7.27 -14.46 3.43
N ALA A 109 -6.47 -13.47 3.80
CA ALA A 109 -6.51 -12.15 3.17
C ALA A 109 -6.14 -12.25 1.69
N ALA A 110 -6.93 -11.62 0.82
CA ALA A 110 -6.61 -11.46 -0.60
C ALA A 110 -5.53 -10.38 -0.79
N ILE A 111 -5.75 -9.22 -0.16
CA ILE A 111 -4.76 -8.15 -0.07
C ILE A 111 -4.74 -7.65 1.38
N SER A 112 -3.57 -7.44 1.93
CA SER A 112 -3.41 -6.90 3.28
C SER A 112 -2.28 -5.89 3.36
N CYS A 113 -2.23 -5.12 4.45
CA CYS A 113 -1.09 -4.29 4.78
C CYS A 113 -0.92 -4.15 6.30
N ALA A 114 0.26 -3.77 6.74
CA ALA A 114 0.47 -3.27 8.09
C ALA A 114 -0.16 -1.89 8.26
N ALA A 115 -0.57 -1.53 9.47
CA ALA A 115 -1.03 -0.18 9.76
C ALA A 115 0.12 0.82 9.78
N LEU A 116 -0.12 2.05 9.33
CA LEU A 116 0.85 3.12 9.37
C LEU A 116 0.99 3.72 10.77
N THR A 117 2.21 3.99 11.21
CA THR A 117 2.46 4.78 12.42
C THR A 117 1.87 6.18 12.29
N ARG A 118 1.66 6.87 13.43
CA ARG A 118 1.04 8.20 13.44
C ARG A 118 1.84 9.25 12.69
N ASP A 119 3.17 9.12 12.70
CA ASP A 119 4.14 10.02 12.06
C ASP A 119 4.44 9.68 10.60
N SER A 120 3.87 8.60 10.06
CA SER A 120 3.99 8.25 8.65
C SER A 120 3.35 9.29 7.74
N TYR A 121 3.93 9.51 6.58
CA TYR A 121 3.22 10.16 5.47
C TYR A 121 2.16 9.20 4.91
N CYS A 122 0.98 9.69 4.59
CA CYS A 122 -0.07 8.89 3.96
C CYS A 122 -1.09 9.77 3.25
N SER A 123 -1.69 9.24 2.19
CA SER A 123 -2.81 9.90 1.50
C SER A 123 -4.12 9.71 2.27
N TRP A 124 -4.29 8.56 2.94
CA TRP A 124 -5.57 8.14 3.49
C TRP A 124 -5.46 7.76 4.97
N PRO A 125 -6.06 8.55 5.88
CA PRO A 125 -6.01 8.32 7.33
C PRO A 125 -6.53 6.95 7.78
N ILE A 126 -7.34 6.28 6.96
CA ILE A 126 -7.85 4.94 7.25
C ILE A 126 -6.72 3.91 7.43
N PHE A 127 -5.53 4.12 6.86
CA PHE A 127 -4.39 3.23 7.02
C PHE A 127 -3.56 3.49 8.28
N LYS A 128 -3.78 4.61 8.99
CA LYS A 128 -3.15 4.84 10.29
C LYS A 128 -3.63 3.82 11.31
N GLN A 129 -2.72 3.41 12.20
CA GLN A 129 -3.00 2.45 13.27
C GLN A 129 -4.21 2.88 14.12
N ALA A 130 -5.20 2.02 14.22
CA ALA A 130 -6.35 2.20 15.09
C ALA A 130 -6.06 1.67 16.49
N ALA A 131 -6.36 2.47 17.53
CA ALA A 131 -6.23 2.04 18.91
C ALA A 131 -7.28 0.94 19.23
N ASN A 132 -6.89 -0.03 20.06
CA ASN A 132 -7.75 -1.14 20.48
C ASN A 132 -8.33 -1.97 19.32
N SER A 133 -7.54 -2.14 18.25
CA SER A 133 -7.90 -2.97 17.10
C SER A 133 -6.78 -3.97 16.82
N TRP A 134 -7.13 -5.21 16.50
CA TRP A 134 -6.18 -6.18 15.97
C TRP A 134 -6.06 -6.04 14.47
N CYS A 135 -7.19 -5.94 13.79
CA CYS A 135 -7.24 -5.68 12.36
C CYS A 135 -8.59 -5.07 11.97
N ARG A 136 -8.62 -4.46 10.78
CA ARG A 136 -9.80 -3.87 10.16
C ARG A 136 -10.00 -4.44 8.77
N PHE A 137 -11.26 -4.77 8.45
CA PHE A 137 -11.69 -5.11 7.11
C PHE A 137 -12.06 -3.83 6.39
N VAL A 138 -11.39 -3.58 5.27
CA VAL A 138 -11.49 -2.30 4.55
C VAL A 138 -11.89 -2.52 3.09
N GLY A 139 -12.36 -1.48 2.43
CA GLY A 139 -12.79 -1.58 1.05
C GLY A 139 -11.67 -1.44 0.01
N GLN A 140 -10.47 -1.04 0.44
CA GLN A 140 -9.35 -0.76 -0.47
C GLN A 140 -8.03 -0.83 0.32
N ILE A 141 -6.94 -1.26 -0.33
CA ILE A 141 -5.56 -1.27 0.21
C ILE A 141 -4.68 -0.44 -0.71
N GLU A 142 -3.90 0.50 -0.15
CA GLU A 142 -3.06 1.46 -0.88
C GLU A 142 -1.88 0.79 -1.59
N VAL A 143 -1.47 1.37 -2.74
CA VAL A 143 -0.44 0.83 -3.65
C VAL A 143 0.99 0.80 -3.07
N MET A 144 1.29 1.55 -2.00
CA MET A 144 2.67 1.65 -1.51
C MET A 144 3.20 0.36 -0.87
N ALA A 145 2.35 -0.40 -0.16
CA ALA A 145 2.78 -1.58 0.57
C ALA A 145 1.70 -2.69 0.65
N PRO A 146 1.11 -3.13 -0.46
CA PRO A 146 0.14 -4.22 -0.44
C PRO A 146 0.85 -5.59 -0.39
N LEU A 147 0.33 -6.48 0.44
CA LEU A 147 0.67 -7.89 0.46
C LEU A 147 -0.46 -8.69 -0.17
N PHE A 148 -0.17 -9.36 -1.28
CA PHE A 148 -1.10 -10.18 -2.05
C PHE A 148 -0.96 -11.67 -1.75
N ASP A 149 -2.06 -12.40 -1.72
CA ASP A 149 -2.01 -13.84 -1.99
C ASP A 149 -1.75 -14.09 -3.49
N ARG A 150 -1.25 -15.28 -3.83
CA ARG A 150 -0.93 -15.68 -5.21
C ARG A 150 -2.11 -15.53 -6.17
N ALA A 151 -3.27 -16.01 -5.78
CA ALA A 151 -4.45 -16.01 -6.65
C ALA A 151 -4.91 -14.60 -6.97
N THR A 152 -4.91 -13.74 -5.97
CA THR A 152 -5.25 -12.32 -6.12
C THR A 152 -4.21 -11.57 -6.94
N LEU A 153 -2.91 -11.84 -6.73
CA LEU A 153 -1.87 -11.23 -7.54
C LEU A 153 -2.03 -11.59 -9.03
N LYS A 154 -2.23 -12.87 -9.34
CA LYS A 154 -2.48 -13.31 -10.74
C LYS A 154 -3.68 -12.60 -11.36
N LEU A 155 -4.77 -12.42 -10.60
CA LEU A 155 -5.97 -11.73 -11.06
C LEU A 155 -5.73 -10.24 -11.32
N CYS A 156 -4.90 -9.58 -10.50
CA CYS A 156 -4.64 -8.15 -10.56
C CYS A 156 -3.48 -7.78 -11.50
N LEU A 157 -2.67 -8.73 -11.93
CA LEU A 157 -1.36 -8.52 -12.57
C LEU A 157 -1.44 -7.63 -13.83
N GLU A 158 -2.45 -7.85 -14.68
CA GLU A 158 -2.66 -7.05 -15.89
C GLU A 158 -2.95 -5.56 -15.59
N SER A 159 -3.49 -5.26 -14.41
CA SER A 159 -3.72 -3.87 -14.02
C SER A 159 -2.42 -3.09 -13.73
N PHE A 160 -1.31 -3.80 -13.49
CA PHE A 160 -0.03 -3.19 -13.13
C PHE A 160 0.60 -2.34 -14.24
N VAL A 161 0.21 -2.58 -15.48
CA VAL A 161 0.67 -1.79 -16.64
C VAL A 161 -0.39 -0.82 -17.17
N ALA A 162 -1.49 -0.67 -16.44
CA ALA A 162 -2.62 0.15 -16.89
C ALA A 162 -2.35 1.66 -16.86
N ASN A 163 -1.43 2.11 -15.99
CA ASN A 163 -0.97 3.50 -15.92
C ASN A 163 0.49 3.57 -15.41
N ARG A 164 1.06 4.78 -15.35
CA ARG A 164 2.45 5.00 -14.95
C ARG A 164 2.60 5.38 -13.47
N SER A 165 1.69 6.20 -12.95
CA SER A 165 1.75 6.73 -11.60
C SER A 165 1.39 5.72 -10.52
N SER A 166 0.78 4.60 -10.88
CA SER A 166 0.15 3.62 -9.99
C SER A 166 -1.13 4.12 -9.30
N TRP A 167 -1.50 5.40 -9.45
CA TRP A 167 -2.69 5.95 -8.84
C TRP A 167 -3.95 5.31 -9.43
N GLY A 168 -4.82 4.83 -8.55
CA GLY A 168 -6.08 4.19 -8.90
C GLY A 168 -5.99 2.69 -9.15
N MET A 169 -4.81 2.06 -9.17
CA MET A 169 -4.72 0.59 -9.18
C MET A 169 -5.41 -0.02 -7.97
N ASP A 170 -5.22 0.60 -6.80
CA ASP A 170 -5.87 0.25 -5.55
C ASP A 170 -7.40 0.40 -5.57
N SER A 171 -7.95 1.24 -6.45
CA SER A 171 -9.38 1.32 -6.73
C SER A 171 -9.86 0.18 -7.65
N VAL A 172 -8.98 -0.31 -8.53
CA VAL A 172 -9.27 -1.38 -9.49
C VAL A 172 -9.27 -2.76 -8.82
N TRP A 173 -8.33 -3.05 -7.93
CA TRP A 173 -8.19 -4.36 -7.28
C TRP A 173 -9.45 -4.83 -6.55
N PRO A 174 -10.13 -4.01 -5.72
CA PRO A 174 -11.40 -4.39 -5.12
C PRO A 174 -12.48 -4.72 -6.16
N LYS A 175 -12.51 -4.03 -7.30
CA LYS A 175 -13.42 -4.31 -8.41
C LYS A 175 -13.16 -5.68 -9.01
N LEU A 176 -11.89 -6.01 -9.29
CA LEU A 176 -11.49 -7.31 -9.84
C LEU A 176 -11.86 -8.46 -8.88
N LEU A 177 -11.81 -8.20 -7.56
CA LEU A 177 -12.20 -9.14 -6.52
C LEU A 177 -13.71 -9.19 -6.24
N GLY A 178 -14.54 -8.37 -6.91
CA GLY A 178 -15.98 -8.30 -6.69
C GLY A 178 -16.39 -7.53 -5.43
N TYR A 179 -15.53 -6.63 -4.93
CA TYR A 179 -15.73 -5.83 -3.71
C TYR A 179 -15.97 -6.64 -2.44
N PRO A 180 -15.05 -7.54 -2.05
CA PRO A 180 -15.20 -8.30 -0.81
C PRO A 180 -15.16 -7.38 0.41
N GLU A 181 -15.95 -7.70 1.44
CA GLU A 181 -16.03 -6.92 2.68
C GLU A 181 -15.12 -7.46 3.79
N ASP A 182 -14.50 -8.63 3.61
CA ASP A 182 -13.75 -9.38 4.62
C ASP A 182 -12.35 -9.85 4.18
N ARG A 183 -11.93 -9.56 2.94
CA ARG A 183 -10.67 -10.07 2.38
C ARG A 183 -9.60 -9.01 2.14
N LEU A 184 -9.92 -7.73 2.33
CA LEU A 184 -8.97 -6.62 2.30
C LEU A 184 -8.72 -6.17 3.74
N ILE A 185 -7.49 -6.36 4.27
CA ILE A 185 -7.25 -6.31 5.71
C ILE A 185 -6.09 -5.37 6.05
N VAL A 186 -6.32 -4.43 6.97
CA VAL A 186 -5.27 -3.65 7.64
C VAL A 186 -5.01 -4.26 9.01
N PHE A 187 -3.79 -4.73 9.27
CA PHE A 187 -3.41 -5.30 10.56
C PHE A 187 -2.87 -4.22 11.50
N ASP A 188 -3.68 -3.79 12.48
CA ASP A 188 -3.30 -2.77 13.47
C ASP A 188 -2.27 -3.26 14.51
N THR A 189 -2.10 -4.58 14.63
CA THR A 189 -1.09 -5.21 15.50
C THR A 189 0.31 -5.20 14.91
N ILE A 190 0.45 -4.78 13.67
CA ILE A 190 1.70 -4.62 12.94
C ILE A 190 1.78 -3.20 12.42
N THR A 191 2.90 -2.54 12.65
CA THR A 191 3.08 -1.16 12.18
C THR A 191 4.22 -1.04 11.21
N MET A 192 4.05 -0.17 10.23
CA MET A 192 5.08 0.29 9.31
C MET A 192 5.13 1.82 9.30
N ARG A 193 6.26 2.39 8.88
CA ARG A 193 6.42 3.82 8.73
C ARG A 193 6.77 4.17 7.29
N HIS A 194 5.97 5.01 6.67
CA HIS A 194 6.27 5.60 5.38
C HIS A 194 7.03 6.90 5.59
N THR A 195 8.28 6.96 5.12
CA THR A 195 9.26 8.00 5.50
C THR A 195 9.30 9.19 4.56
N ALA A 196 8.78 9.06 3.33
CA ALA A 196 8.79 10.12 2.33
C ALA A 196 7.41 10.75 2.09
N PRO A 197 7.33 12.06 1.78
CA PRO A 197 6.08 12.70 1.41
C PRO A 197 5.47 12.09 0.13
N VAL A 198 4.16 11.83 0.17
CA VAL A 198 3.43 11.27 -0.98
C VAL A 198 3.49 12.22 -2.17
N GLY A 199 3.75 11.68 -3.36
CA GLY A 199 3.75 12.45 -4.61
C GLY A 199 4.97 13.33 -4.84
N GLN A 200 6.04 13.23 -4.04
CA GLN A 200 7.26 14.03 -4.17
C GLN A 200 8.50 13.25 -4.61
N GLY A 201 8.39 11.94 -4.89
CA GLY A 201 9.51 11.13 -5.35
C GLY A 201 10.03 11.53 -6.74
N GLU A 202 11.26 11.10 -7.08
CA GLU A 202 11.88 11.32 -8.42
C GLU A 202 10.99 10.83 -9.57
N LEU A 203 10.16 9.82 -9.30
CA LEU A 203 9.20 9.28 -10.24
C LEU A 203 8.24 10.35 -10.74
N TYR A 204 7.62 11.10 -9.81
CA TYR A 204 6.61 12.11 -10.13
C TYR A 204 7.17 13.28 -10.95
N GLN A 205 8.46 13.58 -10.80
CA GLN A 205 9.15 14.60 -11.61
C GLN A 205 9.36 14.15 -13.07
N LYS A 206 9.44 12.83 -13.30
CA LYS A 206 9.76 12.23 -14.61
C LYS A 206 8.54 11.67 -15.35
N ILE A 207 7.41 11.53 -14.67
CA ILE A 207 6.26 10.78 -15.17
C ILE A 207 5.56 11.48 -16.36
N GLY A 208 5.57 12.82 -16.38
CA GLY A 208 5.03 13.64 -17.48
C GLY A 208 3.50 13.59 -17.64
N VAL A 209 2.78 13.04 -16.65
CA VAL A 209 1.32 12.94 -16.59
C VAL A 209 0.81 13.35 -15.23
N ASP A 210 -0.43 13.83 -15.15
CA ASP A 210 -1.08 14.10 -13.87
C ASP A 210 -1.59 12.78 -13.25
N PRO A 211 -1.15 12.39 -12.04
CA PRO A 211 -1.63 11.17 -11.39
C PRO A 211 -3.15 11.13 -11.16
N HIS A 212 -3.79 12.29 -10.97
CA HIS A 212 -5.26 12.35 -10.80
C HIS A 212 -6.01 12.07 -12.11
N ASP A 213 -5.45 12.47 -13.24
CA ASP A 213 -6.02 12.16 -14.55
C ASP A 213 -5.86 10.67 -14.84
N GLU A 214 -4.70 10.09 -14.58
CA GLU A 214 -4.48 8.63 -14.69
C GLU A 214 -5.40 7.83 -13.78
N TRP A 215 -5.62 8.29 -12.54
CA TRP A 215 -6.57 7.67 -11.62
C TRP A 215 -8.00 7.69 -12.19
N THR A 216 -8.44 8.83 -12.70
CA THR A 216 -9.78 8.97 -13.28
C THR A 216 -9.95 8.07 -14.48
N ASP A 217 -8.94 7.99 -15.35
CA ASP A 217 -8.94 7.16 -16.55
C ASP A 217 -8.98 5.66 -16.22
N ILE A 218 -8.10 5.16 -15.35
CA ILE A 218 -8.06 3.74 -15.00
C ILE A 218 -9.35 3.29 -14.32
N VAL A 219 -9.90 4.10 -13.40
CA VAL A 219 -11.16 3.81 -12.72
C VAL A 219 -12.31 3.72 -13.75
N SER A 220 -12.34 4.63 -14.72
CA SER A 220 -13.34 4.60 -15.79
C SER A 220 -13.21 3.36 -16.65
N ARG A 221 -12.00 3.02 -17.10
CA ARG A 221 -11.74 1.84 -17.96
C ARG A 221 -12.16 0.53 -17.30
N TYR A 222 -11.94 0.37 -15.99
CA TYR A 222 -12.30 -0.83 -15.25
C TYR A 222 -13.73 -0.80 -14.69
N GLY A 223 -14.46 0.32 -14.80
CA GLY A 223 -15.76 0.51 -14.15
C GLY A 223 -15.68 0.35 -12.63
N ALA A 224 -14.58 0.81 -12.03
CA ALA A 224 -14.32 0.70 -10.61
C ALA A 224 -14.88 1.90 -9.83
N ARG A 225 -15.06 1.75 -8.52
CA ARG A 225 -15.35 2.89 -7.63
C ARG A 225 -14.06 3.66 -7.39
N LYS A 226 -14.07 4.99 -7.60
CA LYS A 226 -12.87 5.82 -7.45
C LYS A 226 -12.31 5.76 -6.04
N GLU A 227 -13.18 5.84 -5.03
CA GLU A 227 -12.81 5.78 -3.62
C GLU A 227 -13.67 4.74 -2.90
N ASN A 228 -13.04 3.78 -2.22
CA ASN A 228 -13.70 2.79 -1.40
C ASN A 228 -12.98 2.64 -0.05
N TYR A 229 -12.44 3.77 0.46
CA TYR A 229 -11.71 3.86 1.74
C TYR A 229 -12.69 3.84 2.91
N ARG A 230 -13.38 2.73 3.09
CA ARG A 230 -14.30 2.53 4.20
C ARG A 230 -13.94 1.29 4.99
N GLU A 231 -14.29 1.28 6.25
CA GLU A 231 -14.19 0.14 7.13
C GLU A 231 -15.51 -0.61 7.15
N TYR A 232 -15.46 -1.91 6.88
CA TYR A 232 -16.63 -2.80 6.97
C TYR A 232 -16.78 -3.39 8.37
N GLY A 233 -15.65 -3.66 9.05
CA GLY A 233 -15.63 -4.21 10.40
C GLY A 233 -14.21 -4.26 10.96
N ARG A 234 -14.11 -4.62 12.23
CA ARG A 234 -12.83 -4.80 12.92
C ARG A 234 -12.87 -5.89 13.98
N LEU A 235 -11.72 -6.50 14.23
CA LEU A 235 -11.51 -7.36 15.39
C LEU A 235 -10.82 -6.56 16.49
N MET A 236 -11.35 -6.64 17.70
CA MET A 236 -10.85 -5.94 18.88
C MET A 236 -10.47 -6.94 19.98
N PRO A 237 -9.52 -6.59 20.85
CA PRO A 237 -9.28 -7.35 22.09
C PRO A 237 -10.60 -7.49 22.86
N VAL A 238 -10.85 -8.68 23.39
CA VAL A 238 -11.97 -8.88 24.31
C VAL A 238 -11.61 -8.18 25.62
N ASP A 239 -12.35 -7.11 25.94
CA ASP A 239 -12.23 -6.49 27.25
C ASP A 239 -12.85 -7.44 28.29
N LYS A 240 -12.01 -7.98 29.19
CA LYS A 240 -12.47 -8.89 30.26
C LYS A 240 -13.32 -8.18 31.32
N ASP A 241 -13.16 -6.86 31.43
CA ASP A 241 -13.96 -6.00 32.30
C ASP A 241 -15.15 -5.42 31.55
N ASN A 242 -16.06 -6.30 31.15
CA ASN A 242 -17.25 -6.01 30.35
C ASN A 242 -18.23 -5.05 31.09
N ASN A 243 -17.78 -3.84 31.37
CA ASN A 243 -18.56 -2.82 32.03
C ASN A 243 -19.34 -2.05 30.95
N LYS A 244 -20.68 -2.18 30.96
CA LYS A 244 -21.61 -1.52 30.00
C LYS A 244 -21.33 -0.02 29.81
N ARG A 245 -20.69 0.65 30.78
CA ARG A 245 -20.22 2.04 30.67
C ARG A 245 -19.08 2.23 29.66
N THR A 246 -18.13 1.28 29.58
CA THR A 246 -16.98 1.35 28.65
C THR A 246 -17.47 1.25 27.21
N PHE A 247 -18.46 0.41 26.93
CA PHE A 247 -19.06 0.24 25.61
C PHE A 247 -19.74 1.51 25.10
N PHE A 248 -20.45 2.25 25.98
CA PHE A 248 -21.12 3.50 25.61
C PHE A 248 -20.10 4.63 25.32
N PHE A 249 -19.07 4.78 26.18
CA PHE A 249 -18.00 5.74 25.96
C PHE A 249 -17.16 5.41 24.71
N TYR A 250 -16.95 4.14 24.41
CA TYR A 250 -16.23 3.71 23.24
C TYR A 250 -16.98 4.05 21.96
N ARG A 251 -18.26 3.73 21.85
CA ARG A 251 -19.11 4.13 20.72
C ARG A 251 -19.18 5.64 20.53
N TRP A 252 -19.20 6.39 21.62
CA TRP A 252 -19.23 7.85 21.54
C TRP A 252 -17.90 8.43 21.10
N LYS A 253 -16.76 7.89 21.57
CA LYS A 253 -15.43 8.25 21.08
C LYS A 253 -15.23 7.87 19.60
N GLU A 254 -15.69 6.71 19.16
CA GLU A 254 -15.69 6.32 17.75
C GLU A 254 -16.57 7.23 16.90
N PHE A 255 -17.76 7.55 17.38
CA PHE A 255 -18.65 8.47 16.69
C PHE A 255 -18.02 9.86 16.54
N LEU A 256 -17.37 10.37 17.58
CA LEU A 256 -16.64 11.64 17.54
C LEU A 256 -15.39 11.55 16.66
N ALA A 257 -14.67 10.42 16.68
CA ALA A 257 -13.52 10.20 15.83
C ALA A 257 -13.94 10.12 14.35
N LYS A 258 -15.02 9.39 14.02
CA LYS A 258 -15.60 9.34 12.67
C LYS A 258 -16.09 10.72 12.20
N ARG A 259 -16.72 11.51 13.08
CA ARG A 259 -17.10 12.89 12.76
C ARG A 259 -15.89 13.81 12.55
N ARG A 260 -14.85 13.64 13.36
CA ARG A 260 -13.61 14.41 13.22
C ARG A 260 -12.85 14.00 11.95
N GLN A 261 -12.86 12.71 11.62
CA GLN A 261 -12.29 12.17 10.39
C GLN A 261 -13.10 12.66 9.18
N ALA A 262 -14.44 12.53 9.18
CA ALA A 262 -15.31 13.08 8.14
C ALA A 262 -15.20 14.60 7.99
N TRP A 263 -14.87 15.33 9.07
CA TRP A 263 -14.64 16.77 9.01
C TRP A 263 -13.24 17.12 8.46
N ASN A 264 -12.23 16.28 8.73
CA ASN A 264 -10.88 16.43 8.17
C ASN A 264 -10.83 15.97 6.70
N ASP A 265 -11.63 14.94 6.34
CA ASP A 265 -11.81 14.45 4.96
C ASP A 265 -12.61 15.45 4.11
N TYR A 266 -13.37 16.34 4.76
CA TYR A 266 -13.99 17.51 4.15
C TYR A 266 -12.92 18.57 4.00
N ASP A 267 -11.97 18.36 3.08
CA ASP A 267 -10.91 19.32 2.77
C ASP A 267 -11.50 20.63 2.26
N LEU A 268 -11.74 21.53 3.22
CA LEU A 268 -12.16 22.90 2.96
C LEU A 268 -11.16 23.60 2.03
N GLY A 269 -9.88 23.18 2.10
CA GLY A 269 -8.80 23.72 1.29
C GLY A 269 -8.89 23.31 -0.20
N SER A 270 -9.31 22.07 -0.51
CA SER A 270 -9.49 21.64 -1.90
C SER A 270 -10.71 22.29 -2.55
N ARG A 271 -11.81 22.46 -1.80
CA ARG A 271 -12.99 23.21 -2.28
C ARG A 271 -12.72 24.70 -2.47
N ILE A 272 -11.98 25.34 -1.57
CA ILE A 272 -11.58 26.73 -1.71
C ILE A 272 -10.63 26.89 -2.92
N ARG A 273 -9.68 25.99 -3.13
CA ARG A 273 -8.81 25.96 -4.33
C ARG A 273 -9.62 25.71 -5.61
N SER A 274 -10.53 24.73 -5.61
CA SER A 274 -11.40 24.44 -6.75
C SER A 274 -12.32 25.62 -7.11
N GLN A 275 -12.94 26.25 -6.09
CA GLN A 275 -13.75 27.46 -6.33
C GLN A 275 -12.91 28.65 -6.79
N ARG A 276 -11.71 28.85 -6.24
CA ARG A 276 -10.77 29.89 -6.68
C ARG A 276 -10.33 29.68 -8.13
N ASN A 277 -10.03 28.44 -8.51
CA ASN A 277 -9.65 28.10 -9.89
C ASN A 277 -10.83 28.27 -10.88
N LYS A 278 -12.06 27.93 -10.46
CA LYS A 278 -13.26 28.21 -11.26
C LYS A 278 -13.55 29.71 -11.43
N LEU A 279 -13.25 30.52 -10.43
CA LEU A 279 -13.39 31.99 -10.47
C LEU A 279 -12.29 32.65 -11.33
N LEU A 280 -11.05 32.15 -11.26
CA LEU A 280 -9.94 32.62 -12.07
C LEU A 280 -10.08 32.23 -13.54
N GLY A 281 -10.56 31.00 -13.83
CA GLY A 281 -10.86 30.54 -15.20
C GLY A 281 -12.00 31.32 -15.86
N LYS A 282 -13.00 31.80 -15.09
CA LYS A 282 -14.05 32.67 -15.61
C LYS A 282 -13.61 34.12 -15.89
N LYS A 283 -12.50 34.57 -15.26
CA LYS A 283 -11.91 35.89 -15.56
C LYS A 283 -11.03 35.89 -16.82
N ALA A 284 -10.42 34.73 -17.12
CA ALA A 284 -9.60 34.60 -18.36
C ALA A 284 -10.43 34.45 -19.65
N LEU A 285 -11.74 34.22 -19.55
CA LEU A 285 -12.66 34.12 -20.69
C LEU A 285 -13.48 35.42 -20.96
N LYS A 286 -13.16 36.53 -20.25
CA LYS A 286 -13.85 37.81 -20.41
C LYS A 286 -12.94 38.99 -20.78
N ASN A 287 -11.74 38.71 -21.31
CA ASN A 287 -10.86 39.72 -21.92
C ASN A 287 -10.54 39.34 -23.37
#